data_0108290d9e740debf4179c48a53f2ed3
#
_entry.id   0108290d9e740debf4179c48a53f2ed3
#
_cell.length_a   1.000
_cell.length_b   1.000
_cell.length_c   1.000
_cell.angle_alpha   90.00
_cell.angle_beta   90.00
_cell.angle_gamma   90.00
#
_symmetry.space_group_name_H-M   'P 1'
#
loop_
_entity.id
_entity.type
_entity.pdbx_description
1 polymer ?
#
loop_
_entity_poly.entity_id
_entity_poly.type
_entity_poly.pdbx_seq_one_letter_code
_entity_poly.pdbx_strand_id
1 'polypeptide(L)'
;MRKILCSLLLFNLCSVFSQSEITTDELYDHISFLTSTVNKGRYPGSSTNKKLVKYISKDFKNSGLEKFDQSYRQEFVAELRVSKYVDKKPEVKTWNVIGLLKGNDPKLQNEYIVLGAHYDHLGHGGPSSKSDQLDTVHPGADDNASGTAALLEIAERLSSIQSQLKRSIIFVAFGAEEQGLLGSKHFVENSPVPLAQLKLMINMDMVGRLNEQKQIYMGGAGTFPEGQKLMAELGKEAGLNPVVHAGSVGGSDHVSFYKKNISVLGMHTGGHKQYHTPEDTIDLINFNGEKMVCDYIFQTIFTLASSAHRLKFIAQD
;
A
#
# COMPACT_ATOMS: atom_id res chain seq x y z
N MET A 1 -32.17 -60.35 24.61
CA MET A 1 -31.33 -59.19 24.93
C MET A 1 -30.78 -58.62 23.64
N ARG A 2 -31.39 -57.53 23.15
CA ARG A 2 -30.99 -56.81 21.91
C ARG A 2 -29.99 -55.72 22.31
N LYS A 3 -28.75 -55.80 21.80
CA LYS A 3 -27.73 -54.75 21.96
C LYS A 3 -28.02 -53.66 20.91
N ILE A 4 -28.38 -52.47 21.40
CA ILE A 4 -28.49 -51.26 20.56
C ILE A 4 -27.09 -50.68 20.40
N LEU A 5 -26.60 -50.65 19.19
CA LEU A 5 -25.33 -50.04 18.81
C LEU A 5 -25.61 -48.57 18.49
N CYS A 6 -25.28 -47.62 19.38
CA CYS A 6 -25.32 -46.19 19.08
C CYS A 6 -24.07 -45.79 18.27
N SER A 7 -24.25 -45.58 16.98
CA SER A 7 -23.22 -44.94 16.15
C SER A 7 -23.21 -43.44 16.40
N LEU A 8 -22.18 -42.94 17.09
CA LEU A 8 -21.89 -41.51 17.14
C LEU A 8 -21.33 -41.08 15.79
N LEU A 9 -22.15 -40.36 15.00
CA LEU A 9 -21.65 -39.56 13.87
C LEU A 9 -20.94 -38.33 14.42
N LEU A 10 -19.62 -38.33 14.36
CA LEU A 10 -18.80 -37.13 14.53
C LEU A 10 -18.95 -36.26 13.26
N PHE A 11 -19.78 -35.24 13.36
CA PHE A 11 -19.79 -34.13 12.38
C PHE A 11 -18.49 -33.35 12.58
N ASN A 12 -17.51 -33.57 11.70
CA ASN A 12 -16.40 -32.64 11.50
C ASN A 12 -16.96 -31.36 10.87
N LEU A 13 -17.22 -30.34 11.69
CA LEU A 13 -17.38 -28.99 11.22
C LEU A 13 -16.01 -28.52 10.67
N CYS A 14 -15.74 -28.78 9.39
CA CYS A 14 -14.75 -28.01 8.65
C CYS A 14 -15.30 -26.58 8.59
N SER A 15 -14.78 -25.69 9.44
CA SER A 15 -14.94 -24.26 9.26
C SER A 15 -14.26 -23.93 7.94
N VAL A 16 -15.04 -23.81 6.88
CA VAL A 16 -14.61 -23.20 5.62
C VAL A 16 -14.41 -21.74 5.98
N PHE A 17 -13.18 -21.35 6.29
CA PHE A 17 -12.81 -19.95 6.30
C PHE A 17 -12.99 -19.47 4.85
N SER A 18 -14.06 -18.74 4.60
CA SER A 18 -14.22 -18.02 3.35
C SER A 18 -13.05 -17.06 3.25
N GLN A 19 -12.20 -17.25 2.27
CA GLN A 19 -11.15 -16.30 1.93
C GLN A 19 -11.86 -14.99 1.54
N SER A 20 -11.54 -13.88 2.21
CA SER A 20 -12.02 -12.57 1.81
C SER A 20 -11.55 -12.27 0.38
N GLU A 21 -12.45 -11.85 -0.48
CA GLU A 21 -12.12 -11.44 -1.86
C GLU A 21 -12.16 -9.92 -1.92
N ILE A 22 -11.23 -9.33 -2.64
CA ILE A 22 -11.26 -7.91 -2.94
C ILE A 22 -12.39 -7.63 -3.91
N THR A 23 -13.28 -6.70 -3.58
CA THR A 23 -14.41 -6.35 -4.43
C THR A 23 -14.30 -4.93 -5.01
N THR A 24 -14.94 -4.70 -6.14
CA THR A 24 -15.01 -3.36 -6.74
C THR A 24 -15.81 -2.38 -5.88
N ASP A 25 -16.78 -2.87 -5.13
CA ASP A 25 -17.64 -2.05 -4.26
C ASP A 25 -16.86 -1.54 -3.05
N GLU A 26 -16.04 -2.38 -2.41
CA GLU A 26 -15.18 -1.99 -1.30
C GLU A 26 -14.10 -1.00 -1.74
N LEU A 27 -13.45 -1.23 -2.89
CA LEU A 27 -12.52 -0.27 -3.49
C LEU A 27 -13.21 1.08 -3.76
N TYR A 28 -14.42 1.06 -4.31
CA TYR A 28 -15.21 2.27 -4.52
C TYR A 28 -15.52 3.00 -3.22
N ASP A 29 -15.93 2.28 -2.19
CA ASP A 29 -16.27 2.87 -0.89
C ASP A 29 -15.05 3.54 -0.24
N HIS A 30 -13.89 2.90 -0.28
CA HIS A 30 -12.64 3.48 0.21
C HIS A 30 -12.25 4.74 -0.56
N ILE A 31 -12.21 4.68 -1.90
CA ILE A 31 -11.83 5.82 -2.73
C ILE A 31 -12.86 6.96 -2.57
N SER A 32 -14.16 6.65 -2.57
CA SER A 32 -15.24 7.62 -2.36
C SER A 32 -15.09 8.35 -1.04
N PHE A 33 -14.78 7.62 0.05
CA PHE A 33 -14.50 8.25 1.34
C PHE A 33 -13.26 9.14 1.28
N LEU A 34 -12.15 8.64 0.74
CA LEU A 34 -10.86 9.35 0.70
C LEU A 34 -10.95 10.63 -0.15
N THR A 35 -11.63 10.59 -1.30
CA THR A 35 -11.77 11.71 -2.23
C THR A 35 -12.92 12.65 -1.90
N SER A 36 -13.74 12.30 -0.91
CA SER A 36 -14.87 13.14 -0.48
C SER A 36 -14.44 14.57 -0.20
N THR A 37 -15.22 15.53 -0.63
CA THR A 37 -14.99 16.98 -0.45
C THR A 37 -14.76 17.38 1.01
N VAL A 38 -15.35 16.64 1.97
CA VAL A 38 -15.12 16.89 3.41
C VAL A 38 -13.67 16.58 3.83
N ASN A 39 -12.91 15.82 3.06
CA ASN A 39 -11.50 15.50 3.30
C ASN A 39 -10.54 16.52 2.65
N LYS A 40 -11.07 17.49 1.90
CA LYS A 40 -10.34 18.66 1.39
C LYS A 40 -8.99 18.31 0.75
N GLY A 41 -8.95 17.26 -0.09
CA GLY A 41 -7.75 16.83 -0.79
C GLY A 41 -6.62 16.33 0.12
N ARG A 42 -6.92 15.84 1.30
CA ARG A 42 -6.02 15.07 2.19
C ARG A 42 -4.68 15.73 2.55
N TYR A 43 -4.62 17.07 2.57
CA TYR A 43 -3.37 17.78 2.83
C TYR A 43 -2.79 17.47 4.22
N PRO A 44 -1.47 17.22 4.34
CA PRO A 44 -0.82 16.93 5.62
C PRO A 44 -1.02 18.04 6.65
N GLY A 45 -1.24 17.65 7.92
CA GLY A 45 -1.44 18.61 9.02
C GLY A 45 -2.80 19.35 9.01
N SER A 46 -3.64 19.15 8.00
CA SER A 46 -4.99 19.73 7.95
C SER A 46 -5.89 19.16 9.06
N SER A 47 -7.00 19.85 9.34
CA SER A 47 -7.99 19.36 10.32
C SER A 47 -8.57 17.99 9.94
N THR A 48 -8.59 17.64 8.67
CA THR A 48 -9.08 16.35 8.15
C THR A 48 -8.03 15.24 8.24
N ASN A 49 -6.75 15.57 8.32
CA ASN A 49 -5.66 14.58 8.38
C ASN A 49 -5.86 13.57 9.52
N LYS A 50 -6.21 14.05 10.75
CA LYS A 50 -6.51 13.17 11.89
C LYS A 50 -7.70 12.24 11.65
N LYS A 51 -8.70 12.68 10.86
CA LYS A 51 -9.87 11.87 10.50
C LYS A 51 -9.47 10.72 9.59
N LEU A 52 -8.61 10.98 8.60
CA LEU A 52 -8.08 9.98 7.69
C LEU A 52 -7.23 8.94 8.43
N VAL A 53 -6.31 9.40 9.28
CA VAL A 53 -5.50 8.52 10.14
C VAL A 53 -6.37 7.63 11.02
N LYS A 54 -7.47 8.18 11.57
CA LYS A 54 -8.44 7.39 12.36
C LYS A 54 -9.18 6.36 11.48
N TYR A 55 -9.56 6.73 10.27
CA TYR A 55 -10.21 5.85 9.31
C TYR A 55 -9.33 4.64 8.98
N ILE A 56 -8.10 4.88 8.50
CA ILE A 56 -7.14 3.83 8.16
C ILE A 56 -6.79 2.96 9.39
N SER A 57 -6.60 3.60 10.57
CA SER A 57 -6.32 2.85 11.81
C SER A 57 -7.48 1.96 12.24
N LYS A 58 -8.74 2.37 11.99
CA LYS A 58 -9.93 1.57 12.27
C LYS A 58 -10.01 0.38 11.32
N ASP A 59 -9.68 0.61 10.07
CA ASP A 59 -9.69 -0.42 9.04
C ASP A 59 -8.63 -1.51 9.35
N PHE A 60 -7.39 -1.14 9.59
CA PHE A 60 -6.33 -2.06 10.03
C PHE A 60 -6.74 -2.86 11.28
N LYS A 61 -7.45 -2.23 12.22
CA LYS A 61 -7.97 -2.92 13.39
C LYS A 61 -9.05 -3.95 13.02
N ASN A 62 -9.97 -3.58 12.14
CA ASN A 62 -11.06 -4.45 11.68
C ASN A 62 -10.50 -5.67 10.93
N SER A 63 -9.47 -5.46 10.10
CA SER A 63 -8.73 -6.51 9.40
C SER A 63 -7.86 -7.37 10.34
N GLY A 64 -7.82 -7.09 11.64
CA GLY A 64 -7.10 -7.90 12.62
C GLY A 64 -5.59 -7.66 12.68
N LEU A 65 -5.08 -6.57 12.09
CA LEU A 65 -3.66 -6.24 12.18
C LEU A 65 -3.25 -5.91 13.62
N GLU A 66 -2.05 -6.30 13.99
CA GLU A 66 -1.43 -5.93 15.28
C GLU A 66 -0.86 -4.50 15.22
N LYS A 67 -0.74 -3.87 16.38
CA LYS A 67 -0.12 -2.57 16.54
C LYS A 67 1.34 -2.70 16.91
N PHE A 68 2.15 -1.71 16.52
CA PHE A 68 3.43 -1.46 17.18
C PHE A 68 3.21 -0.50 18.35
N ASP A 69 3.86 -0.75 19.49
CA ASP A 69 3.86 0.11 20.70
C ASP A 69 2.46 0.62 21.10
N GLN A 70 1.45 -0.24 21.07
CA GLN A 70 0.07 0.06 21.42
C GLN A 70 -0.66 1.03 20.45
N SER A 71 -0.03 1.46 19.34
CA SER A 71 -0.59 2.38 18.38
C SER A 71 -0.41 1.92 16.94
N TYR A 72 -1.38 2.24 16.07
CA TYR A 72 -1.17 2.19 14.62
C TYR A 72 -0.46 3.45 14.09
N ARG A 73 -0.32 4.50 14.91
CA ARG A 73 0.14 5.82 14.49
C ARG A 73 1.60 6.01 14.82
N GLN A 74 2.37 6.38 13.82
CA GLN A 74 3.72 6.88 13.96
C GLN A 74 3.71 8.38 13.67
N GLU A 75 3.72 9.22 14.73
CA GLU A 75 3.68 10.69 14.61
C GLU A 75 5.04 11.23 14.17
N PHE A 76 5.02 12.22 13.28
CA PHE A 76 6.21 12.99 12.91
C PHE A 76 5.87 14.43 12.55
N VAL A 77 6.89 15.27 12.47
CA VAL A 77 6.78 16.64 12.00
C VAL A 77 7.19 16.69 10.54
N ALA A 78 6.31 17.22 9.70
CA ALA A 78 6.53 17.42 8.28
C ALA A 78 6.78 18.91 7.99
N GLU A 79 7.88 19.20 7.32
CA GLU A 79 8.15 20.52 6.76
C GLU A 79 7.48 20.62 5.39
N LEU A 80 6.46 21.49 5.26
CA LEU A 80 5.66 21.58 4.06
C LEU A 80 6.38 22.33 2.92
N ARG A 81 6.18 21.88 1.69
CA ARG A 81 6.63 22.62 0.51
C ARG A 81 5.86 23.93 0.38
N VAL A 82 6.57 24.99 0.14
CA VAL A 82 6.03 26.33 -0.09
C VAL A 82 6.68 26.94 -1.33
N SER A 83 6.09 28.01 -1.85
CA SER A 83 6.71 28.80 -2.90
C SER A 83 8.12 29.24 -2.48
N LYS A 84 9.06 29.31 -3.42
CA LYS A 84 10.45 29.75 -3.21
C LYS A 84 10.59 31.16 -2.61
N TYR A 85 9.50 31.91 -2.51
CA TYR A 85 9.45 33.26 -1.95
C TYR A 85 9.06 33.28 -0.47
N VAL A 86 8.92 32.12 0.16
CA VAL A 86 8.58 32.02 1.59
C VAL A 86 9.83 31.64 2.37
N ASP A 87 10.26 32.52 3.29
CA ASP A 87 11.52 32.37 4.03
C ASP A 87 11.50 31.21 5.02
N LYS A 88 10.33 30.86 5.56
CA LYS A 88 10.19 29.78 6.53
C LYS A 88 9.09 28.81 6.08
N LYS A 89 9.47 27.54 5.94
CA LYS A 89 8.53 26.49 5.64
C LYS A 89 7.69 26.14 6.86
N PRO A 90 6.37 26.02 6.73
CA PRO A 90 5.51 25.59 7.83
C PRO A 90 5.84 24.16 8.25
N GLU A 91 5.88 23.94 9.56
CA GLU A 91 5.98 22.61 10.14
C GLU A 91 4.60 22.18 10.65
N VAL A 92 4.21 20.95 10.33
CA VAL A 92 2.94 20.38 10.76
C VAL A 92 3.14 18.99 11.34
N LYS A 93 2.30 18.63 12.31
CA LYS A 93 2.22 17.25 12.79
C LYS A 93 1.36 16.42 11.82
N THR A 94 1.91 15.29 11.43
CA THR A 94 1.22 14.27 10.62
C THR A 94 1.65 12.88 11.09
N TRP A 95 1.17 11.83 10.42
CA TRP A 95 1.37 10.45 10.87
C TRP A 95 1.55 9.52 9.68
N ASN A 96 2.39 8.50 9.85
CA ASN A 96 2.19 7.23 9.14
C ASN A 96 1.19 6.38 9.94
N VAL A 97 0.44 5.52 9.24
CA VAL A 97 -0.39 4.51 9.89
C VAL A 97 0.19 3.15 9.58
N ILE A 98 0.54 2.39 10.63
CA ILE A 98 1.32 1.16 10.52
C ILE A 98 0.58 0.01 11.18
N GLY A 99 0.41 -1.10 10.45
CA GLY A 99 -0.15 -2.34 10.96
C GLY A 99 0.79 -3.52 10.71
N LEU A 100 0.73 -4.53 11.56
CA LEU A 100 1.53 -5.74 11.46
C LEU A 100 0.64 -6.96 11.28
N LEU A 101 0.94 -7.77 10.28
CA LEU A 101 0.41 -9.13 10.14
C LEU A 101 1.57 -10.12 10.34
N LYS A 102 1.52 -10.86 11.43
CA LYS A 102 2.60 -11.74 11.86
C LYS A 102 2.63 -13.03 11.07
N GLY A 103 3.79 -13.41 10.55
CA GLY A 103 4.05 -14.71 9.97
C GLY A 103 4.18 -15.79 11.04
N ASN A 104 4.07 -17.06 10.65
CA ASN A 104 4.05 -18.19 11.58
C ASN A 104 5.28 -19.11 11.53
N ASP A 105 6.23 -18.87 10.62
CA ASP A 105 7.44 -19.68 10.50
C ASP A 105 8.50 -19.21 11.52
N PRO A 106 9.02 -20.07 12.41
CA PRO A 106 9.98 -19.67 13.45
C PRO A 106 11.27 -19.05 12.91
N LYS A 107 11.65 -19.34 11.65
CA LYS A 107 12.86 -18.80 11.02
C LYS A 107 12.60 -17.54 10.21
N LEU A 108 11.42 -17.45 9.58
CA LEU A 108 11.09 -16.38 8.63
C LEU A 108 10.16 -15.30 9.20
N GLN A 109 9.50 -15.50 10.32
CA GLN A 109 8.57 -14.53 10.91
C GLN A 109 9.22 -13.18 11.27
N ASN A 110 10.53 -13.14 11.42
CA ASN A 110 11.30 -11.91 11.65
C ASN A 110 11.89 -11.32 10.36
N GLU A 111 11.53 -11.83 9.20
CA GLU A 111 11.74 -11.20 7.90
C GLU A 111 10.43 -10.52 7.49
N TYR A 112 10.49 -9.21 7.20
CA TYR A 112 9.32 -8.42 6.93
C TYR A 112 9.26 -8.00 5.46
N ILE A 113 8.08 -8.15 4.87
CA ILE A 113 7.70 -7.49 3.61
C ILE A 113 6.88 -6.27 4.00
N VAL A 114 7.21 -5.09 3.47
CA VAL A 114 6.43 -3.87 3.67
C VAL A 114 5.54 -3.68 2.44
N LEU A 115 4.24 -3.47 2.65
CA LEU A 115 3.31 -2.98 1.64
C LEU A 115 2.92 -1.56 2.00
N GLY A 116 3.10 -0.63 1.07
CA GLY A 116 2.88 0.79 1.33
C GLY A 116 2.16 1.52 0.22
N ALA A 117 1.45 2.57 0.61
CA ALA A 117 0.86 3.60 -0.24
C ALA A 117 0.77 4.91 0.54
N HIS A 118 0.89 6.06 -0.10
CA HIS A 118 0.63 7.31 0.60
C HIS A 118 -0.86 7.65 0.58
N TYR A 119 -1.33 8.26 1.67
CA TYR A 119 -2.74 8.63 1.81
C TYR A 119 -2.97 10.13 1.70
N ASP A 120 -1.93 10.94 1.79
CA ASP A 120 -2.01 12.40 1.60
C ASP A 120 -2.12 12.77 0.11
N HIS A 121 -2.52 14.03 -0.12
CA HIS A 121 -2.50 14.63 -1.45
C HIS A 121 -2.40 16.16 -1.32
N LEU A 122 -2.65 16.89 -2.41
CA LEU A 122 -2.31 18.32 -2.57
C LEU A 122 -3.27 19.28 -1.85
N GLY A 123 -4.37 18.81 -1.25
CA GLY A 123 -5.34 19.70 -0.61
C GLY A 123 -6.02 20.62 -1.62
N HIS A 124 -5.85 21.92 -1.46
CA HIS A 124 -6.32 22.93 -2.40
C HIS A 124 -5.26 23.30 -3.46
N GLY A 125 -4.34 22.38 -3.78
CA GLY A 125 -3.27 22.60 -4.74
C GLY A 125 -1.97 23.05 -4.08
N GLY A 126 -1.34 24.07 -4.59
CA GLY A 126 -0.06 24.58 -4.10
C GLY A 126 1.09 24.33 -5.06
N PRO A 127 2.36 24.30 -4.59
CA PRO A 127 3.54 24.24 -5.47
C PRO A 127 3.64 23.02 -6.38
N SER A 128 2.99 21.91 -6.01
CA SER A 128 2.99 20.67 -6.78
C SER A 128 1.79 20.54 -7.73
N SER A 129 0.78 21.44 -7.64
CA SER A 129 -0.35 21.45 -8.56
C SER A 129 0.08 21.75 -10.00
N LYS A 130 -0.53 21.06 -10.94
CA LYS A 130 -0.39 21.29 -12.40
C LYS A 130 -1.59 22.02 -12.99
N SER A 131 -2.51 22.49 -12.15
CA SER A 131 -3.68 23.26 -12.55
C SER A 131 -3.45 24.74 -12.30
N ASP A 132 -3.99 25.57 -13.20
CA ASP A 132 -4.07 27.03 -13.03
C ASP A 132 -5.25 27.46 -12.14
N GLN A 133 -6.10 26.53 -11.73
CA GLN A 133 -7.23 26.79 -10.83
C GLN A 133 -6.73 27.02 -9.41
N LEU A 134 -6.89 28.23 -8.94
CA LEU A 134 -6.49 28.61 -7.59
C LEU A 134 -7.51 28.12 -6.56
N ASP A 135 -7.01 27.68 -5.39
CA ASP A 135 -7.80 27.27 -4.22
C ASP A 135 -8.89 26.22 -4.51
N THR A 136 -8.61 25.33 -5.46
CA THR A 136 -9.54 24.26 -5.84
C THR A 136 -9.07 22.95 -5.23
N VAL A 137 -10.01 22.20 -4.65
CA VAL A 137 -9.72 20.89 -4.04
C VAL A 137 -9.20 19.92 -5.09
N HIS A 138 -8.07 19.30 -4.82
CA HIS A 138 -7.49 18.19 -5.59
C HIS A 138 -7.91 16.88 -4.92
N PRO A 139 -8.87 16.14 -5.52
CA PRO A 139 -9.37 14.90 -4.91
C PRO A 139 -8.31 13.80 -4.85
N GLY A 140 -7.44 13.70 -5.87
CA GLY A 140 -6.40 12.70 -5.97
C GLY A 140 -6.96 11.28 -5.91
N ALA A 141 -7.83 10.93 -6.86
CA ALA A 141 -8.49 9.62 -6.84
C ALA A 141 -7.52 8.51 -7.23
N ASP A 142 -6.77 8.70 -8.30
CA ASP A 142 -5.70 7.78 -8.64
C ASP A 142 -4.44 8.07 -7.82
N ASP A 143 -4.13 9.34 -7.61
CA ASP A 143 -2.99 9.80 -6.81
C ASP A 143 -3.42 10.33 -5.42
N ASN A 144 -3.41 9.57 -4.33
CA ASN A 144 -3.17 8.14 -4.31
C ASN A 144 -4.24 7.45 -3.42
N ALA A 145 -5.53 7.85 -3.64
CA ALA A 145 -6.61 7.15 -2.96
C ALA A 145 -6.72 5.70 -3.47
N SER A 146 -6.41 5.42 -4.75
CA SER A 146 -6.37 4.07 -5.32
C SER A 146 -5.36 3.17 -4.59
N GLY A 147 -4.11 3.63 -4.43
CA GLY A 147 -3.10 2.87 -3.68
C GLY A 147 -3.45 2.68 -2.22
N THR A 148 -4.08 3.70 -1.59
CA THR A 148 -4.55 3.58 -0.19
C THR A 148 -5.69 2.57 -0.07
N ALA A 149 -6.66 2.56 -0.98
CA ALA A 149 -7.75 1.58 -1.02
C ALA A 149 -7.20 0.16 -1.23
N ALA A 150 -6.31 -0.02 -2.21
CA ALA A 150 -5.62 -1.28 -2.45
C ALA A 150 -4.87 -1.80 -1.21
N LEU A 151 -4.22 -0.91 -0.45
CA LEU A 151 -3.53 -1.25 0.79
C LEU A 151 -4.48 -1.86 1.83
N LEU A 152 -5.68 -1.26 2.00
CA LEU A 152 -6.68 -1.69 2.97
C LEU A 152 -7.27 -3.05 2.59
N GLU A 153 -7.69 -3.21 1.35
CA GLU A 153 -8.28 -4.44 0.84
C GLU A 153 -7.29 -5.63 0.83
N ILE A 154 -6.05 -5.39 0.43
CA ILE A 154 -5.00 -6.41 0.46
C ILE A 154 -4.67 -6.80 1.91
N ALA A 155 -4.72 -5.85 2.85
CA ALA A 155 -4.50 -6.14 4.27
C ALA A 155 -5.58 -7.06 4.83
N GLU A 156 -6.86 -6.80 4.54
CA GLU A 156 -7.96 -7.66 4.96
C GLU A 156 -7.82 -9.06 4.38
N ARG A 157 -7.60 -9.17 3.07
CA ARG A 157 -7.48 -10.45 2.39
C ARG A 157 -6.29 -11.28 2.89
N LEU A 158 -5.12 -10.69 3.10
CA LEU A 158 -3.95 -11.38 3.66
C LEU A 158 -4.19 -11.82 5.09
N SER A 159 -4.92 -11.04 5.88
CA SER A 159 -5.29 -11.40 7.25
C SER A 159 -6.19 -12.63 7.29
N SER A 160 -7.11 -12.79 6.35
CA SER A 160 -8.00 -13.97 6.28
C SER A 160 -7.24 -15.29 6.06
N ILE A 161 -6.01 -15.21 5.54
CA ILE A 161 -5.14 -16.37 5.27
C ILE A 161 -3.81 -16.33 6.06
N GLN A 162 -3.74 -15.58 7.16
CA GLN A 162 -2.53 -15.37 7.96
C GLN A 162 -1.80 -16.67 8.31
N SER A 163 -2.54 -17.74 8.59
CA SER A 163 -1.96 -19.06 8.92
C SER A 163 -1.07 -19.66 7.81
N GLN A 164 -1.18 -19.17 6.58
CA GLN A 164 -0.39 -19.61 5.43
C GLN A 164 0.89 -18.79 5.24
N LEU A 165 1.05 -17.67 5.94
CA LEU A 165 2.18 -16.77 5.81
C LEU A 165 3.35 -17.19 6.69
N LYS A 166 4.54 -17.34 6.11
CA LYS A 166 5.78 -17.62 6.84
C LYS A 166 6.44 -16.34 7.33
N ARG A 167 6.53 -15.31 6.44
CA ARG A 167 7.06 -13.99 6.74
C ARG A 167 5.97 -13.08 7.28
N SER A 168 6.37 -12.14 8.11
CA SER A 168 5.51 -11.06 8.56
C SER A 168 5.37 -9.98 7.49
N ILE A 169 4.22 -9.28 7.52
CA ILE A 169 3.94 -8.18 6.61
C ILE A 169 3.66 -6.93 7.43
N ILE A 170 4.31 -5.82 7.08
CA ILE A 170 4.05 -4.51 7.64
C ILE A 170 3.27 -3.71 6.59
N PHE A 171 2.08 -3.25 6.93
CA PHE A 171 1.26 -2.36 6.11
C PHE A 171 1.50 -0.93 6.55
N VAL A 172 1.77 -0.02 5.60
CA VAL A 172 2.05 1.38 5.93
C VAL A 172 1.29 2.30 4.99
N ALA A 173 0.36 3.08 5.55
CA ALA A 173 -0.14 4.26 4.86
C ALA A 173 0.76 5.45 5.20
N PHE A 174 1.54 5.92 4.24
CA PHE A 174 2.48 7.01 4.43
C PHE A 174 1.78 8.37 4.40
N GLY A 175 2.21 9.28 5.29
CA GLY A 175 1.77 10.67 5.25
C GLY A 175 2.84 11.58 4.68
N ALA A 176 2.41 12.67 4.04
CA ALA A 176 3.30 13.71 3.51
C ALA A 176 4.32 13.20 2.45
N GLU A 177 3.88 12.26 1.59
CA GLU A 177 4.62 11.87 0.40
C GLU A 177 4.82 13.05 -0.54
N GLU A 178 3.75 13.78 -0.83
CA GLU A 178 3.68 14.96 -1.72
C GLU A 178 4.58 16.12 -1.26
N GLN A 179 4.98 16.09 -0.01
CA GLN A 179 5.91 17.05 0.56
C GLN A 179 7.39 16.62 0.41
N GLY A 180 7.62 15.50 -0.28
CA GLY A 180 8.94 14.97 -0.60
C GLY A 180 9.31 13.70 0.15
N LEU A 181 8.42 12.71 0.16
CA LEU A 181 8.61 11.39 0.74
C LEU A 181 8.85 11.44 2.26
N LEU A 182 8.22 12.41 2.97
CA LEU A 182 8.60 12.66 4.38
C LEU A 182 8.17 11.50 5.28
N GLY A 183 7.01 10.88 5.01
CA GLY A 183 6.52 9.74 5.78
C GLY A 183 7.40 8.52 5.64
N SER A 184 7.77 8.13 4.43
CA SER A 184 8.65 6.97 4.20
C SER A 184 10.07 7.20 4.70
N LYS A 185 10.60 8.42 4.57
CA LYS A 185 11.88 8.80 5.18
C LYS A 185 11.83 8.64 6.70
N HIS A 186 10.79 9.17 7.32
CA HIS A 186 10.61 9.05 8.77
C HIS A 186 10.48 7.57 9.18
N PHE A 187 9.73 6.77 8.40
CA PHE A 187 9.58 5.34 8.68
C PHE A 187 10.92 4.59 8.68
N VAL A 188 11.77 4.77 7.67
CA VAL A 188 13.06 4.06 7.60
C VAL A 188 14.08 4.58 8.62
N GLU A 189 13.95 5.81 9.09
CA GLU A 189 14.78 6.39 10.14
C GLU A 189 14.34 5.96 11.54
N ASN A 190 13.05 5.68 11.72
CA ASN A 190 12.41 5.31 12.99
C ASN A 190 11.61 4.00 12.84
N SER A 191 12.19 3.03 12.16
CA SER A 191 11.52 1.75 11.87
C SER A 191 11.19 1.01 13.18
N PRO A 192 9.96 0.46 13.30
CA PRO A 192 9.57 -0.30 14.50
C PRO A 192 10.29 -1.66 14.63
N VAL A 193 11.02 -2.06 13.60
CA VAL A 193 11.85 -3.28 13.56
C VAL A 193 13.23 -2.95 13.00
N PRO A 194 14.27 -3.75 13.29
CA PRO A 194 15.60 -3.54 12.71
C PRO A 194 15.56 -3.50 11.17
N LEU A 195 16.18 -2.51 10.53
CA LEU A 195 16.18 -2.36 9.06
C LEU A 195 16.68 -3.62 8.34
N ALA A 196 17.63 -4.35 8.91
CA ALA A 196 18.14 -5.59 8.35
C ALA A 196 17.08 -6.70 8.24
N GLN A 197 15.95 -6.59 8.95
CA GLN A 197 14.84 -7.51 8.89
C GLN A 197 13.81 -7.12 7.81
N LEU A 198 13.83 -5.86 7.32
CA LEU A 198 13.02 -5.44 6.17
C LEU A 198 13.65 -6.01 4.89
N LYS A 199 12.97 -6.92 4.23
CA LYS A 199 13.51 -7.65 3.07
C LYS A 199 13.06 -7.10 1.73
N LEU A 200 11.84 -6.58 1.68
CA LEU A 200 11.25 -6.02 0.47
C LEU A 200 10.23 -4.96 0.87
N MET A 201 10.17 -3.87 0.11
CA MET A 201 9.07 -2.90 0.18
C MET A 201 8.37 -2.84 -1.18
N ILE A 202 7.06 -3.06 -1.17
CA ILE A 202 6.18 -2.92 -2.33
C ILE A 202 5.38 -1.64 -2.15
N ASN A 203 5.53 -0.72 -3.10
CA ASN A 203 4.84 0.57 -3.11
C ASN A 203 3.76 0.58 -4.18
N MET A 204 2.60 1.05 -3.80
CA MET A 204 1.47 1.27 -4.70
C MET A 204 1.20 2.77 -4.83
N ASP A 205 1.35 3.28 -6.04
CA ASP A 205 1.16 4.70 -6.31
C ASP A 205 0.55 4.86 -7.70
N MET A 206 -0.70 5.32 -7.76
CA MET A 206 -1.51 5.41 -8.98
C MET A 206 -1.80 4.04 -9.60
N VAL A 207 -2.61 3.23 -8.93
CA VAL A 207 -2.93 1.84 -9.34
C VAL A 207 -4.38 1.68 -9.84
N GLY A 208 -5.18 2.75 -9.88
CA GLY A 208 -6.61 2.72 -10.18
C GLY A 208 -6.96 2.92 -11.66
N ARG A 209 -5.99 3.18 -12.55
CA ARG A 209 -6.29 3.52 -13.96
C ARG A 209 -5.69 2.55 -14.97
N LEU A 210 -5.86 1.24 -14.70
CA LEU A 210 -5.41 0.19 -15.62
C LEU A 210 -5.99 0.42 -17.02
N ASN A 211 -5.12 0.53 -18.03
CA ASN A 211 -5.48 0.78 -19.42
C ASN A 211 -6.07 -0.47 -20.13
N GLU A 212 -6.58 -0.29 -21.33
CA GLU A 212 -7.17 -1.37 -22.14
C GLU A 212 -6.15 -2.47 -22.47
N GLN A 213 -4.86 -2.13 -22.57
CA GLN A 213 -3.77 -3.06 -22.79
C GLN A 213 -3.40 -3.83 -21.51
N LYS A 214 -4.06 -3.52 -20.39
CA LYS A 214 -3.81 -4.11 -19.07
C LYS A 214 -2.35 -4.00 -18.61
N GLN A 215 -1.71 -2.89 -18.95
CA GLN A 215 -0.31 -2.65 -18.60
C GLN A 215 -0.21 -2.20 -17.13
N ILE A 216 0.61 -2.92 -16.37
CA ILE A 216 1.10 -2.50 -15.07
C ILE A 216 2.61 -2.30 -15.14
N TYR A 217 3.08 -1.18 -14.69
CA TYR A 217 4.49 -0.81 -14.68
C TYR A 217 5.09 -1.02 -13.30
N MET A 218 6.32 -1.50 -13.26
CA MET A 218 7.05 -1.63 -12.02
C MET A 218 8.55 -1.39 -12.20
N GLY A 219 9.11 -0.66 -11.25
CA GLY A 219 10.55 -0.48 -11.09
C GLY A 219 11.08 -1.26 -9.90
N GLY A 220 12.40 -1.52 -9.89
CA GLY A 220 13.08 -2.17 -8.78
C GLY A 220 13.01 -3.70 -8.77
N ALA A 221 12.44 -4.35 -9.78
CA ALA A 221 12.32 -5.81 -9.82
C ALA A 221 13.67 -6.55 -9.87
N GLY A 222 14.76 -5.88 -10.23
CA GLY A 222 16.13 -6.43 -10.16
C GLY A 222 16.75 -6.31 -8.77
N THR A 223 16.11 -5.63 -7.82
CA THR A 223 16.67 -5.42 -6.47
C THR A 223 16.66 -6.65 -5.58
N PHE A 224 16.07 -7.75 -6.03
CA PHE A 224 16.10 -9.05 -5.37
C PHE A 224 16.22 -10.20 -6.38
N PRO A 225 16.71 -11.38 -5.97
CA PRO A 225 16.94 -12.52 -6.88
C PRO A 225 15.65 -12.95 -7.59
N GLU A 226 15.74 -13.24 -8.89
CA GLU A 226 14.65 -13.72 -9.75
C GLU A 226 13.45 -12.78 -9.86
N GLY A 227 13.52 -11.55 -9.29
CA GLY A 227 12.39 -10.65 -9.18
C GLY A 227 11.76 -10.29 -10.53
N GLN A 228 12.56 -9.96 -11.54
CA GLN A 228 12.01 -9.63 -12.87
C GLN A 228 11.22 -10.80 -13.48
N LYS A 229 11.75 -12.02 -13.39
CA LYS A 229 11.09 -13.22 -13.89
C LYS A 229 9.78 -13.48 -13.12
N LEU A 230 9.87 -13.48 -11.80
CA LEU A 230 8.71 -13.71 -10.91
C LEU A 230 7.58 -12.71 -11.21
N MET A 231 7.91 -11.42 -11.29
CA MET A 231 6.91 -10.39 -11.54
C MET A 231 6.26 -10.52 -12.92
N ALA A 232 7.05 -10.89 -13.95
CA ALA A 232 6.53 -11.11 -15.29
C ALA A 232 5.61 -12.35 -15.36
N GLU A 233 5.94 -13.43 -14.64
CA GLU A 233 5.14 -14.67 -14.61
C GLU A 233 3.82 -14.44 -13.86
N LEU A 234 3.87 -13.93 -12.63
CA LEU A 234 2.67 -13.66 -11.83
C LEU A 234 1.72 -12.65 -12.51
N GLY A 235 2.28 -11.62 -13.18
CA GLY A 235 1.45 -10.66 -13.90
C GLY A 235 0.70 -11.30 -15.08
N LYS A 236 1.34 -12.19 -15.82
CA LYS A 236 0.67 -12.94 -16.89
C LYS A 236 -0.40 -13.88 -16.37
N GLU A 237 -0.14 -14.56 -15.26
CA GLU A 237 -1.12 -15.42 -14.59
C GLU A 237 -2.35 -14.64 -14.12
N ALA A 238 -2.14 -13.39 -13.68
CA ALA A 238 -3.21 -12.45 -13.33
C ALA A 238 -3.94 -11.85 -14.55
N GLY A 239 -3.55 -12.21 -15.78
CA GLY A 239 -4.12 -11.66 -17.01
C GLY A 239 -3.73 -10.22 -17.31
N LEU A 240 -2.59 -9.76 -16.76
CA LEU A 240 -1.99 -8.45 -16.95
C LEU A 240 -0.83 -8.48 -17.94
N ASN A 241 -0.46 -7.32 -18.45
CA ASN A 241 0.74 -7.07 -19.26
C ASN A 241 1.78 -6.31 -18.42
N PRO A 242 2.60 -7.00 -17.60
CA PRO A 242 3.56 -6.34 -16.75
C PRO A 242 4.74 -5.78 -17.56
N VAL A 243 5.05 -4.52 -17.34
CA VAL A 243 6.24 -3.83 -17.84
C VAL A 243 7.24 -3.77 -16.68
N VAL A 244 8.20 -4.68 -16.68
CA VAL A 244 9.10 -4.94 -15.55
C VAL A 244 10.47 -4.36 -15.79
N HIS A 245 10.87 -3.40 -14.96
CA HIS A 245 12.21 -2.81 -14.99
C HIS A 245 13.05 -3.31 -13.82
N ALA A 246 14.31 -3.65 -14.09
CA ALA A 246 15.27 -4.08 -13.06
C ALA A 246 15.58 -2.95 -12.07
N GLY A 247 16.01 -1.79 -12.61
CA GLY A 247 16.25 -0.54 -11.91
C GLY A 247 14.99 0.33 -11.86
N SER A 248 15.08 1.57 -12.28
CA SER A 248 13.97 2.57 -12.24
C SER A 248 13.37 2.73 -10.84
N VAL A 249 14.23 2.83 -9.84
CA VAL A 249 13.82 2.95 -8.43
C VAL A 249 13.61 4.40 -8.02
N GLY A 250 12.89 5.17 -8.83
CA GLY A 250 12.59 6.59 -8.59
C GLY A 250 11.10 6.86 -8.43
N GLY A 251 10.77 8.02 -7.90
CA GLY A 251 9.46 8.63 -8.02
C GLY A 251 8.54 8.59 -6.80
N SER A 252 8.60 7.62 -5.88
CA SER A 252 7.68 7.54 -4.74
C SER A 252 8.32 6.92 -3.49
N ASP A 253 7.55 6.54 -2.48
CA ASP A 253 7.98 6.14 -1.13
C ASP A 253 9.02 5.00 -1.10
N HIS A 254 9.01 4.08 -2.07
CA HIS A 254 9.99 3.00 -2.17
C HIS A 254 11.45 3.49 -2.28
N VAL A 255 11.68 4.71 -2.75
CA VAL A 255 13.00 5.33 -2.83
C VAL A 255 13.67 5.44 -1.47
N SER A 256 12.89 5.73 -0.42
CA SER A 256 13.39 5.83 0.95
C SER A 256 13.97 4.50 1.45
N PHE A 257 13.36 3.39 1.07
CA PHE A 257 13.81 2.04 1.40
C PHE A 257 15.02 1.62 0.56
N TYR A 258 14.99 1.88 -0.74
CA TYR A 258 16.12 1.57 -1.63
C TYR A 258 17.43 2.23 -1.15
N LYS A 259 17.36 3.49 -0.73
CA LYS A 259 18.51 4.22 -0.14
C LYS A 259 19.06 3.59 1.14
N LYS A 260 18.32 2.70 1.78
CA LYS A 260 18.75 1.92 2.97
C LYS A 260 19.13 0.47 2.60
N ASN A 261 19.37 0.18 1.31
CA ASN A 261 19.69 -1.15 0.79
C ASN A 261 18.61 -2.21 1.10
N ILE A 262 17.35 -1.82 1.04
CA ILE A 262 16.18 -2.69 1.12
C ILE A 262 15.67 -2.88 -0.31
N SER A 263 15.36 -4.13 -0.70
CA SER A 263 14.76 -4.42 -2.01
C SER A 263 13.42 -3.72 -2.17
N VAL A 264 13.09 -3.31 -3.39
CA VAL A 264 11.86 -2.55 -3.64
C VAL A 264 11.15 -2.98 -4.92
N LEU A 265 9.83 -2.75 -4.94
CA LEU A 265 8.97 -2.73 -6.11
C LEU A 265 8.12 -1.45 -6.05
N GLY A 266 8.28 -0.55 -7.01
CA GLY A 266 7.38 0.58 -7.19
C GLY A 266 6.38 0.25 -8.30
N MET A 267 5.09 0.18 -8.00
CA MET A 267 4.05 -0.30 -8.92
C MET A 267 3.02 0.79 -9.23
N HIS A 268 2.67 0.96 -10.52
CA HIS A 268 1.66 1.92 -10.98
C HIS A 268 1.02 1.48 -12.31
N THR A 269 -0.13 2.04 -12.67
CA THR A 269 -0.83 1.76 -13.94
C THR A 269 -0.51 2.75 -15.06
N GLY A 270 0.40 3.69 -14.82
CA GLY A 270 0.87 4.69 -15.78
C GLY A 270 0.48 6.11 -15.39
N GLY A 271 1.13 7.08 -16.01
CA GLY A 271 0.79 8.49 -15.84
C GLY A 271 -0.40 8.91 -16.72
N HIS A 272 -1.14 9.92 -16.28
CA HIS A 272 -2.26 10.50 -17.01
C HIS A 272 -2.28 12.04 -16.88
N LYS A 273 -3.04 12.71 -17.74
CA LYS A 273 -3.07 14.20 -17.81
C LYS A 273 -3.75 14.88 -16.62
N GLN A 274 -4.54 14.12 -15.84
CA GLN A 274 -5.17 14.65 -14.62
C GLN A 274 -4.27 14.54 -13.38
N TYR A 275 -3.07 13.99 -13.51
CA TYR A 275 -2.09 13.89 -12.41
C TYR A 275 -1.80 15.28 -11.82
N HIS A 276 -2.01 15.43 -10.51
CA HIS A 276 -1.85 16.68 -9.76
C HIS A 276 -2.80 17.80 -10.19
N THR A 277 -4.00 17.47 -10.67
CA THR A 277 -5.04 18.43 -11.00
C THR A 277 -6.36 18.13 -10.28
N PRO A 278 -7.29 19.11 -10.19
CA PRO A 278 -8.63 18.87 -9.61
C PRO A 278 -9.47 17.82 -10.35
N GLU A 279 -9.08 17.49 -11.58
CA GLU A 279 -9.77 16.54 -12.45
C GLU A 279 -9.35 15.07 -12.19
N ASP A 280 -8.44 14.79 -11.24
CA ASP A 280 -8.19 13.42 -10.79
C ASP A 280 -9.29 12.95 -9.85
N THR A 281 -10.41 12.54 -10.44
CA THR A 281 -11.68 12.25 -9.79
C THR A 281 -12.03 10.76 -9.84
N ILE A 282 -12.91 10.31 -8.95
CA ILE A 282 -13.30 8.90 -8.78
C ILE A 282 -13.96 8.30 -10.04
N ASP A 283 -14.67 9.09 -10.81
CA ASP A 283 -15.33 8.66 -12.06
C ASP A 283 -14.35 8.23 -13.17
N LEU A 284 -13.07 8.52 -12.99
CA LEU A 284 -12.00 8.12 -13.91
C LEU A 284 -11.29 6.83 -13.46
N ILE A 285 -11.64 6.27 -12.32
CA ILE A 285 -11.07 5.01 -11.83
C ILE A 285 -11.66 3.82 -12.58
N ASN A 286 -10.81 2.92 -13.03
CA ASN A 286 -11.20 1.62 -13.59
C ASN A 286 -11.25 0.57 -12.48
N PHE A 287 -12.35 0.48 -11.73
CA PHE A 287 -12.48 -0.42 -10.59
C PHE A 287 -12.24 -1.89 -10.92
N ASN A 288 -12.68 -2.36 -12.08
CA ASN A 288 -12.38 -3.73 -12.53
C ASN A 288 -10.87 -3.92 -12.78
N GLY A 289 -10.23 -2.92 -13.36
CA GLY A 289 -8.79 -2.91 -13.57
C GLY A 289 -8.01 -2.83 -12.26
N GLU A 290 -8.45 -1.98 -11.34
CA GLU A 290 -7.84 -1.84 -10.00
C GLU A 290 -7.94 -3.14 -9.21
N LYS A 291 -9.10 -3.81 -9.23
CA LYS A 291 -9.25 -5.15 -8.63
C LYS A 291 -8.24 -6.15 -9.20
N MET A 292 -8.02 -6.18 -10.52
CA MET A 292 -7.02 -7.05 -11.14
C MET A 292 -5.60 -6.71 -10.64
N VAL A 293 -5.29 -5.43 -10.48
CA VAL A 293 -4.00 -4.98 -9.93
C VAL A 293 -3.86 -5.40 -8.47
N CYS A 294 -4.90 -5.22 -7.66
CA CYS A 294 -4.92 -5.66 -6.26
C CYS A 294 -4.72 -7.18 -6.14
N ASP A 295 -5.41 -7.98 -6.97
CA ASP A 295 -5.24 -9.45 -7.01
C ASP A 295 -3.80 -9.84 -7.36
N TYR A 296 -3.17 -9.15 -8.30
CA TYR A 296 -1.79 -9.38 -8.68
C TYR A 296 -0.81 -9.02 -7.53
N ILE A 297 -1.00 -7.89 -6.88
CA ILE A 297 -0.16 -7.47 -5.74
C ILE A 297 -0.34 -8.42 -4.56
N PHE A 298 -1.59 -8.81 -4.26
CA PHE A 298 -1.90 -9.83 -3.27
C PHE A 298 -1.14 -11.13 -3.57
N GLN A 299 -1.23 -11.65 -4.80
CA GLN A 299 -0.56 -12.87 -5.20
C GLN A 299 0.97 -12.76 -5.11
N THR A 300 1.53 -11.59 -5.44
CA THR A 300 2.96 -11.30 -5.28
C THR A 300 3.38 -11.41 -3.82
N ILE A 301 2.66 -10.74 -2.92
CA ILE A 301 2.97 -10.77 -1.48
C ILE A 301 2.78 -12.17 -0.92
N PHE A 302 1.68 -12.82 -1.26
CA PHE A 302 1.40 -14.20 -0.81
C PHE A 302 2.53 -15.14 -1.22
N THR A 303 2.94 -15.13 -2.49
CA THR A 303 4.04 -15.96 -3.01
C THR A 303 5.34 -15.72 -2.24
N LEU A 304 5.71 -14.46 -2.01
CA LEU A 304 6.94 -14.10 -1.33
C LEU A 304 6.89 -14.32 0.19
N ALA A 305 5.72 -14.14 0.81
CA ALA A 305 5.55 -14.31 2.25
C ALA A 305 5.36 -15.77 2.66
N SER A 306 4.74 -16.63 1.82
CA SER A 306 4.49 -18.04 2.12
C SER A 306 5.62 -18.99 1.71
N SER A 307 6.56 -18.53 0.89
CA SER A 307 7.67 -19.35 0.38
C SER A 307 8.99 -19.08 1.12
N ALA A 308 10.01 -19.92 0.82
CA ALA A 308 11.39 -19.70 1.25
C ALA A 308 12.20 -18.89 0.21
N HIS A 309 11.53 -18.15 -0.69
CA HIS A 309 12.20 -17.32 -1.71
C HIS A 309 13.22 -16.38 -1.03
N ARG A 310 14.43 -16.33 -1.57
CA ARG A 310 15.50 -15.54 -0.97
C ARG A 310 15.35 -14.07 -1.32
N LEU A 311 15.02 -13.25 -0.34
CA LEU A 311 14.94 -11.80 -0.46
C LEU A 311 16.26 -11.18 0.02
N LYS A 312 17.25 -11.08 -0.88
CA LYS A 312 18.53 -10.43 -0.62
C LYS A 312 18.66 -9.23 -1.55
N PHE A 313 18.97 -8.08 -0.97
CA PHE A 313 19.18 -6.85 -1.74
C PHE A 313 20.28 -7.00 -2.80
N ILE A 314 19.99 -6.50 -3.99
CA ILE A 314 20.89 -6.38 -5.14
C ILE A 314 20.80 -4.92 -5.60
N ALA A 315 21.93 -4.19 -5.51
CA ALA A 315 21.97 -2.82 -6.01
C ALA A 315 21.74 -2.81 -7.54
N GLN A 316 21.04 -1.80 -8.01
CA GLN A 316 20.83 -1.53 -9.44
C GLN A 316 21.55 -0.22 -9.80
N ASP A 317 22.17 -0.20 -10.97
CA ASP A 317 22.85 0.97 -11.54
C ASP A 317 21.88 2.04 -12.01
#